data_6f907327c5411514df177f22b7fbc3c1
#
_entry.id   6f907327c5411514df177f22b7fbc3c1
#
_cell.length_a   1.000
_cell.length_b   1.000
_cell.length_c   1.000
_cell.angle_alpha   90.00
_cell.angle_beta   90.00
_cell.angle_gamma   90.00
#
_symmetry.space_group_name_H-M   'P 1'
#
loop_
_entity.id
_entity.type
_entity.pdbx_description
1 polymer ?
#
loop_
_entity_poly.entity_id
_entity_poly.type
_entity_poly.pdbx_seq_one_letter_code
_entity_poly.pdbx_strand_id
1 'polypeptide(L)'
;MAVGIRMKAAGWTAADVDRLNAEIDPDGNPPDGLLFHASGPVEGGFGVLDFWETRAHFDRFAAERLGPAAGALGLAGMPEIHEFPVHEHFPR
;
A
#
# COMPACT_ATOMS: atom_id res chain seq x y z
N MET A 1 1.32 -6.95 17.73
CA MET A 1 1.72 -5.54 17.57
C MET A 1 1.54 -5.15 16.11
N ALA A 2 0.88 -4.05 15.87
CA ALA A 2 0.70 -3.55 14.50
C ALA A 2 2.03 -3.14 13.88
N VAL A 3 2.10 -3.20 12.56
CA VAL A 3 3.28 -2.77 11.80
C VAL A 3 2.93 -1.60 10.89
N GLY A 4 3.86 -0.68 10.73
CA GLY A 4 3.78 0.38 9.75
C GLY A 4 4.59 0.01 8.52
N ILE A 5 4.01 0.20 7.35
CA ILE A 5 4.65 -0.07 6.07
C ILE A 5 4.72 1.25 5.29
N ARG A 6 5.92 1.74 5.07
CA ARG A 6 6.15 2.87 4.18
C ARG A 6 6.62 2.34 2.83
N MET A 7 5.97 2.80 1.77
CA MET A 7 6.35 2.42 0.41
C MET A 7 6.62 3.65 -0.43
N LYS A 8 7.58 3.54 -1.34
CA LYS A 8 7.80 4.52 -2.39
C LYS A 8 7.81 3.81 -3.73
N ALA A 9 6.88 4.18 -4.59
CA ALA A 9 6.79 3.66 -5.95
C ALA A 9 7.40 4.68 -6.90
N ALA A 10 8.66 4.47 -7.29
CA ALA A 10 9.40 5.37 -8.15
C ALA A 10 8.73 5.51 -9.52
N GLY A 11 8.54 6.74 -9.95
CA GLY A 11 7.95 7.04 -11.25
C GLY A 11 6.44 6.92 -11.35
N TRP A 12 5.77 6.45 -10.31
CA TRP A 12 4.31 6.36 -10.33
C TRP A 12 3.67 7.73 -10.16
N THR A 13 2.50 7.91 -10.78
CA THR A 13 1.74 9.15 -10.76
C THR A 13 0.41 8.95 -10.04
N ALA A 14 -0.28 10.05 -9.74
CA ALA A 14 -1.63 9.99 -9.15
C ALA A 14 -2.59 9.19 -10.04
N ALA A 15 -2.49 9.32 -11.35
CA ALA A 15 -3.33 8.56 -12.28
C ALA A 15 -3.06 7.05 -12.18
N ASP A 16 -1.80 6.65 -12.02
CA ASP A 16 -1.44 5.24 -11.82
C ASP A 16 -2.07 4.69 -10.55
N VAL A 17 -1.97 5.45 -9.46
CA VAL A 17 -2.53 5.03 -8.16
C VAL A 17 -4.05 4.98 -8.21
N ASP A 18 -4.70 5.93 -8.87
CA ASP A 18 -6.16 5.92 -9.03
C ASP A 18 -6.62 4.67 -9.81
N ARG A 19 -5.92 4.30 -10.87
CA ARG A 19 -6.22 3.08 -11.63
C ARG A 19 -6.01 1.83 -10.78
N LEU A 20 -4.92 1.81 -10.00
CA LEU A 20 -4.62 0.69 -9.12
C LEU A 20 -5.71 0.52 -8.06
N ASN A 21 -6.14 1.63 -7.44
CA ASN A 21 -7.21 1.60 -6.43
C ASN A 21 -8.55 1.16 -7.04
N ALA A 22 -8.85 1.54 -8.27
CA ALA A 22 -10.05 1.06 -8.95
C ALA A 22 -10.03 -0.46 -9.13
N GLU A 23 -8.86 -1.03 -9.42
CA GLU A 23 -8.68 -2.46 -9.60
C GLU A 23 -8.76 -3.22 -8.27
N ILE A 24 -8.13 -2.70 -7.23
CA ILE A 24 -8.11 -3.31 -5.89
C ILE A 24 -9.43 -3.12 -5.16
N ASP A 25 -10.10 -1.98 -5.36
CA ASP A 25 -11.35 -1.59 -4.71
C ASP A 25 -11.27 -1.67 -3.18
N PRO A 26 -10.37 -0.90 -2.54
CA PRO A 26 -10.17 -1.03 -1.09
C PRO A 26 -11.38 -0.58 -0.26
N ASP A 27 -12.22 0.32 -0.79
CA ASP A 27 -13.42 0.76 -0.08
C ASP A 27 -14.54 -0.28 -0.14
N GLY A 28 -14.77 -0.88 -1.31
CA GLY A 28 -15.80 -1.90 -1.49
C GLY A 28 -15.37 -3.28 -0.99
N ASN A 29 -14.07 -3.53 -0.93
CA ASN A 29 -13.49 -4.80 -0.50
C ASN A 29 -12.23 -4.55 0.32
N PRO A 30 -12.37 -4.04 1.57
CA PRO A 30 -11.22 -3.68 2.39
C PRO A 30 -10.26 -4.85 2.60
N PRO A 31 -8.94 -4.61 2.48
CA PRO A 31 -7.96 -5.66 2.76
C PRO A 31 -8.03 -6.12 4.21
N ASP A 32 -7.98 -7.44 4.41
CA ASP A 32 -7.97 -8.02 5.74
C ASP A 32 -6.72 -7.57 6.51
N GLY A 33 -6.92 -7.07 7.72
CA GLY A 33 -5.85 -6.60 8.59
C GLY A 33 -5.36 -5.17 8.34
N LEU A 34 -5.90 -4.47 7.35
CA LEU A 34 -5.53 -3.07 7.12
C LEU A 34 -6.21 -2.16 8.15
N LEU A 35 -5.41 -1.39 8.87
CA LEU A 35 -5.89 -0.47 9.91
C LEU A 35 -5.96 0.98 9.43
N PHE A 36 -5.07 1.36 8.51
CA PHE A 36 -4.96 2.73 8.02
C PHE A 36 -4.19 2.74 6.70
N HIS A 37 -4.62 3.59 5.79
CA HIS A 37 -3.93 3.78 4.51
C HIS A 37 -3.97 5.25 4.12
N ALA A 38 -2.83 5.77 3.69
CA ALA A 38 -2.72 7.09 3.08
C ALA A 38 -1.70 7.04 1.97
N SER A 39 -1.91 7.85 0.94
CA SER A 39 -0.96 7.97 -0.17
C SER A 39 -0.90 9.40 -0.66
N GLY A 40 0.21 9.76 -1.30
CA GLY A 40 0.40 11.08 -1.87
C GLY A 40 1.69 11.16 -2.68
N PRO A 41 1.84 12.21 -3.48
CA PRO A 41 3.06 12.40 -4.26
C PRO A 41 4.25 12.70 -3.36
N VAL A 42 5.39 12.12 -3.74
CA VAL A 42 6.69 12.41 -3.11
C VAL A 42 7.69 12.70 -4.22
N GLU A 43 8.85 13.18 -3.86
CA GLU A 43 9.90 13.41 -4.85
C GLU A 43 10.24 12.11 -5.58
N GLY A 44 10.14 12.13 -6.89
CA GLY A 44 10.49 11.00 -7.75
C GLY A 44 9.43 9.90 -7.84
N GLY A 45 8.22 10.09 -7.29
CA GLY A 45 7.19 9.07 -7.38
C GLY A 45 6.00 9.28 -6.47
N PHE A 46 5.48 8.19 -5.94
CA PHE A 46 4.32 8.20 -5.03
C PHE A 46 4.66 7.48 -3.75
N GLY A 47 4.25 8.06 -2.63
CA GLY A 47 4.45 7.47 -1.30
C GLY A 47 3.17 6.89 -0.75
N VAL A 48 3.31 5.83 0.05
CA VAL A 48 2.20 5.17 0.74
C VAL A 48 2.61 4.92 2.19
N LEU A 49 1.67 5.13 3.10
CA LEU A 49 1.84 4.75 4.50
C LEU A 49 0.64 3.91 4.91
N ASP A 50 0.92 2.68 5.32
CA ASP A 50 -0.10 1.75 5.81
C ASP A 50 0.20 1.32 7.24
N PHE A 51 -0.85 1.09 8.01
CA PHE A 51 -0.76 0.33 9.26
C PHE A 51 -1.53 -0.97 9.07
N TRP A 52 -0.90 -2.09 9.44
CA TRP A 52 -1.46 -3.43 9.32
C TRP A 52 -1.44 -4.13 10.67
N GLU A 53 -2.39 -5.01 10.91
CA GLU A 53 -2.40 -5.80 12.15
C GLU A 53 -1.13 -6.62 12.30
N THR A 54 -0.65 -7.23 11.20
CA THR A 54 0.63 -7.96 11.16
C THR A 54 1.28 -7.81 9.80
N ARG A 55 2.58 -8.09 9.72
CA ARG A 55 3.30 -8.12 8.44
C ARG A 55 2.71 -9.18 7.50
N ALA A 56 2.25 -10.30 8.05
CA ALA A 56 1.67 -11.38 7.25
C ALA A 56 0.40 -10.94 6.51
N HIS A 57 -0.41 -10.07 7.11
CA HIS A 57 -1.59 -9.50 6.44
C HIS A 57 -1.16 -8.66 5.23
N PHE A 58 -0.13 -7.83 5.38
CA PHE A 58 0.41 -7.05 4.27
C PHE A 58 0.96 -7.96 3.18
N ASP A 59 1.76 -8.97 3.54
CA ASP A 59 2.36 -9.88 2.57
C ASP A 59 1.30 -10.60 1.73
N ARG A 60 0.21 -11.03 2.37
CA ARG A 60 -0.91 -11.67 1.68
C ARG A 60 -1.59 -10.70 0.72
N PHE A 61 -1.88 -9.49 1.17
CA PHE A 61 -2.46 -8.45 0.33
C PHE A 61 -1.57 -8.16 -0.88
N ALA A 62 -0.27 -8.01 -0.67
CA ALA A 62 0.67 -7.74 -1.74
C ALA A 62 0.70 -8.88 -2.77
N ALA A 63 0.68 -10.12 -2.31
CA ALA A 63 0.73 -11.28 -3.19
C ALA A 63 -0.58 -11.54 -3.94
N GLU A 64 -1.71 -11.36 -3.27
CA GLU A 64 -3.02 -11.75 -3.81
C GLU A 64 -3.75 -10.62 -4.54
N ARG A 65 -3.49 -9.36 -4.17
CA ARG A 65 -4.24 -8.21 -4.70
C ARG A 65 -3.37 -7.15 -5.33
N LEU A 66 -2.38 -6.63 -4.60
CA LEU A 66 -1.56 -5.50 -5.08
C LEU A 66 -0.70 -5.90 -6.27
N GLY A 67 0.05 -6.98 -6.15
CA GLY A 67 0.94 -7.46 -7.22
C GLY A 67 0.20 -7.78 -8.51
N PRO A 68 -0.87 -8.61 -8.46
CA PRO A 68 -1.67 -8.90 -9.64
C PRO A 68 -2.30 -7.66 -10.30
N ALA A 69 -2.82 -6.73 -9.50
CA ALA A 69 -3.41 -5.50 -10.02
C ALA A 69 -2.37 -4.62 -10.71
N ALA A 70 -1.21 -4.43 -10.09
CA ALA A 70 -0.12 -3.66 -10.67
C ALA A 70 0.38 -4.29 -11.97
N GLY A 71 0.52 -5.62 -11.98
CA GLY A 71 0.92 -6.36 -13.18
C GLY A 71 -0.08 -6.20 -14.31
N ALA A 72 -1.37 -6.30 -14.03
CA ALA A 72 -2.43 -6.14 -15.02
C ALA A 72 -2.45 -4.74 -15.65
N LEU A 73 -2.05 -3.72 -14.88
CA LEU A 73 -2.00 -2.34 -15.35
C LEU A 73 -0.65 -1.98 -16.00
N GLY A 74 0.29 -2.91 -16.03
CA GLY A 74 1.62 -2.65 -16.59
C GLY A 74 2.49 -1.72 -15.75
N LEU A 75 2.20 -1.60 -14.47
CA LEU A 75 3.00 -0.77 -13.56
C LEU A 75 4.28 -1.51 -13.21
N ALA A 76 5.40 -0.93 -13.56
CA ALA A 76 6.71 -1.56 -13.44
C ALA A 76 7.35 -1.31 -12.08
N GLY A 77 8.16 -2.27 -11.64
CA GLY A 77 9.02 -2.14 -10.48
C GLY A 77 8.38 -2.56 -9.18
N MET A 78 9.24 -2.93 -8.23
CA MET A 78 8.82 -3.19 -6.86
C MET A 78 8.94 -1.90 -6.06
N PRO A 79 7.92 -1.53 -5.28
CA PRO A 79 8.06 -0.38 -4.39
C PRO A 79 9.16 -0.62 -3.36
N GLU A 80 9.84 0.45 -3.01
CA GLU A 80 10.75 0.43 -1.88
C GLU A 80 9.92 0.35 -0.60
N ILE A 81 10.23 -0.60 0.27
CA ILE A 81 9.42 -0.88 1.48
C ILE A 81 10.27 -0.71 2.72
N HIS A 82 9.77 0.06 3.68
CA HIS A 82 10.37 0.20 5.00
C HIS A 82 9.32 -0.17 6.04
N GLU A 83 9.66 -1.10 6.91
CA GLU A 83 8.77 -1.58 7.97
C GLU A 83 9.23 -1.06 9.33
N PHE A 84 8.27 -0.74 10.19
CA PHE A 84 8.55 -0.41 11.58
C PHE A 84 7.42 -0.90 12.47
N PRO A 85 7.70 -1.31 13.72
CA PRO A 85 6.63 -1.64 14.66
C PRO A 85 5.91 -0.36 15.08
N VAL A 86 4.58 -0.41 15.13
CA VAL A 86 3.80 0.75 15.55
C VAL A 86 3.78 0.80 17.07
N HIS A 87 4.42 1.83 17.63
CA HIS A 87 4.39 2.07 19.07
C HIS A 87 3.03 2.65 19.49
N GLU A 88 2.57 3.62 18.72
CA GLU A 88 1.26 4.25 18.95
C GLU A 88 0.78 4.91 17.66
N HIS A 89 -0.53 5.09 17.54
CA HIS A 89 -1.10 5.87 16.44
C HIS A 89 -2.36 6.61 16.91
N PHE A 90 -2.59 7.78 16.32
CA PHE A 90 -3.75 8.59 16.58
C PHE A 90 -4.42 8.98 15.26
N PRO A 91 -5.77 8.97 15.17
CA PRO A 91 -6.70 8.40 16.15
C PRO A 91 -6.58 6.88 16.24
N ARG A 92 -7.08 6.35 17.32
CA ARG A 92 -7.05 4.90 17.57
C ARG A 92 -8.25 4.19 16.99
#